data_67ef6c62461ccf1273bd103ee4314aa6
#
_entry.id   67ef6c62461ccf1273bd103ee4314aa6
#
_cell.length_a   1.000
_cell.length_b   1.000
_cell.length_c   1.000
_cell.angle_alpha   90.00
_cell.angle_beta   90.00
_cell.angle_gamma   90.00
#
_symmetry.space_group_name_H-M   'P 1'
#
loop_
_entity.id
_entity.type
_entity.pdbx_description
1 polymer ?
#
loop_
_entity_poly.entity_id
_entity_poly.type
_entity_poly.pdbx_seq_one_letter_code
_entity_poly.pdbx_strand_id
1 'polypeptide(L)'
;MIVSIPRRLLPLAVLSLLLLLILSFRHFQPTNPWSSLRLEKVGLEEALEHEGVTIITPGENSPFAEAARPSAAIVNSATPSPNIELGKQPDTTKFKPGTVKPAGSNYTKMLVTPRTKKEKDMTKWIPETFIPGNGVNVSMYVADDPWAPLHPPKNKGHEVMIYLTYIIDHYDSLADVNIFMHSHQFAWHNDDLLDQNAALMIQRLSSERVQREGYVNLRCHWHPGCPDWMHPGATEVDINKQEEVLLAKSWSELFPMDEIPDVLAQPCCAQFAISKDRIRQLPLSRYVFFRDWLLRTPLSDALSGRVWEYVWHYLFTGQNVVCPKEHICYCDGFGVCFGGQKQYDQYWAAVNDMNHLKDKLVEWKRQDSKIKEMEAKGQIQEGVEVDVPEYGLDKEMEKKIEELEQWTKATKQQALHNGDDPEFRAIECGRVWQEGDGF
;
A
#
# COMPACT_ATOMS: atom_id res chain seq x y z
N MET A 1 1.83 22.99 47.60
CA MET A 1 0.76 24.07 47.67
C MET A 1 -0.46 23.52 46.97
N ILE A 2 -1.49 23.16 47.74
CA ILE A 2 -2.78 22.71 47.18
C ILE A 2 -3.62 23.98 47.05
N VAL A 3 -3.84 24.40 45.81
CA VAL A 3 -4.71 25.55 45.52
C VAL A 3 -6.16 25.09 45.61
N SER A 4 -6.90 25.49 46.65
CA SER A 4 -8.31 25.20 46.82
C SER A 4 -9.13 26.14 45.90
N ILE A 5 -9.80 25.60 44.93
CA ILE A 5 -10.71 26.34 44.02
C ILE A 5 -12.00 26.65 44.83
N PRO A 6 -12.46 27.91 44.85
CA PRO A 6 -13.72 28.26 45.53
C PRO A 6 -14.90 27.52 44.88
N ARG A 7 -15.79 26.94 45.70
CA ARG A 7 -16.94 26.14 45.24
C ARG A 7 -17.83 26.82 44.18
N ARG A 8 -17.81 28.17 44.10
CA ARG A 8 -18.56 28.94 43.11
C ARG A 8 -17.94 28.92 41.69
N LEU A 9 -16.66 28.54 41.56
CA LEU A 9 -15.97 28.47 40.24
C LEU A 9 -15.87 27.03 39.69
N LEU A 10 -16.35 26.04 40.48
CA LEU A 10 -16.31 24.63 40.09
C LEU A 10 -17.08 24.34 38.78
N PRO A 11 -18.31 24.89 38.56
CA PRO A 11 -19.04 24.68 37.32
C PRO A 11 -18.33 25.27 36.08
N LEU A 12 -17.69 26.43 36.23
CA LEU A 12 -16.94 27.07 35.15
C LEU A 12 -15.65 26.31 34.81
N ALA A 13 -14.96 25.75 35.80
CA ALA A 13 -13.78 24.91 35.59
C ALA A 13 -14.12 23.58 34.91
N VAL A 14 -15.25 22.96 35.26
CA VAL A 14 -15.76 21.74 34.60
C VAL A 14 -16.21 22.05 33.17
N LEU A 15 -16.86 23.18 32.92
CA LEU A 15 -17.25 23.56 31.56
C LEU A 15 -16.07 23.86 30.66
N SER A 16 -15.02 24.51 31.18
CA SER A 16 -13.78 24.75 30.43
C SER A 16 -12.98 23.47 30.15
N LEU A 17 -12.98 22.50 31.10
CA LEU A 17 -12.36 21.20 30.88
C LEU A 17 -13.11 20.37 29.84
N LEU A 18 -14.44 20.40 29.85
CA LEU A 18 -15.31 19.79 28.84
C LEU A 18 -15.10 20.43 27.45
N LEU A 19 -14.96 21.74 27.39
CA LEU A 19 -14.70 22.45 26.13
C LEU A 19 -13.30 22.10 25.57
N LEU A 20 -12.32 22.02 26.45
CA LEU A 20 -10.93 21.57 26.06
C LEU A 20 -10.94 20.11 25.60
N LEU A 21 -11.70 19.22 26.24
CA LEU A 21 -11.86 17.85 25.80
C LEU A 21 -12.57 17.76 24.44
N ILE A 22 -13.63 18.52 24.22
CA ILE A 22 -14.36 18.58 22.93
C ILE A 22 -13.44 19.15 21.82
N LEU A 23 -12.66 20.18 22.12
CA LEU A 23 -11.70 20.75 21.18
C LEU A 23 -10.55 19.77 20.89
N SER A 24 -10.07 19.03 21.89
CA SER A 24 -9.08 17.97 21.71
C SER A 24 -9.62 16.81 20.88
N PHE A 25 -10.88 16.39 21.14
CA PHE A 25 -11.54 15.34 20.33
C PHE A 25 -11.77 15.77 18.86
N ARG A 26 -12.03 17.06 18.61
CA ARG A 26 -12.13 17.61 17.24
C ARG A 26 -10.75 17.67 16.55
N HIS A 27 -9.66 17.82 17.31
CA HIS A 27 -8.31 17.80 16.77
C HIS A 27 -7.77 16.37 16.55
N PHE A 28 -8.35 15.36 17.21
CA PHE A 28 -7.98 13.94 17.08
C PHE A 28 -8.95 13.13 16.21
N GLN A 29 -9.81 13.77 15.46
CA GLN A 29 -10.47 13.04 14.37
C GLN A 29 -9.37 12.67 13.36
N PRO A 30 -9.18 11.38 13.03
CA PRO A 30 -8.29 11.01 11.92
C PRO A 30 -8.83 11.76 10.70
N THR A 31 -8.05 12.72 10.23
CA THR A 31 -8.33 13.40 8.97
C THR A 31 -8.42 12.33 7.93
N ASN A 32 -9.61 12.16 7.36
CA ASN A 32 -9.83 11.24 6.25
C ASN A 32 -8.75 11.57 5.21
N PRO A 33 -7.84 10.66 4.85
CA PRO A 33 -6.75 10.94 3.91
C PRO A 33 -7.26 11.46 2.56
N TRP A 34 -8.56 11.31 2.29
CA TRP A 34 -9.24 11.82 1.11
C TRP A 34 -9.69 13.29 1.20
N SER A 35 -9.56 13.95 2.37
CA SER A 35 -9.90 15.39 2.49
C SER A 35 -8.86 16.33 1.90
N SER A 36 -7.64 15.86 1.63
CA SER A 36 -6.59 16.60 0.91
C SER A 36 -6.87 16.71 -0.60
N LEU A 37 -7.75 15.88 -1.15
CA LEU A 37 -8.13 15.88 -2.57
C LEU A 37 -8.79 17.17 -3.08
N ARG A 38 -9.34 18.01 -2.18
CA ARG A 38 -9.96 19.29 -2.59
C ARG A 38 -8.97 20.35 -3.09
N LEU A 39 -7.72 20.26 -2.67
CA LEU A 39 -6.66 21.21 -3.12
C LEU A 39 -6.01 20.81 -4.45
N GLU A 40 -6.13 19.53 -4.83
CA GLU A 40 -5.59 19.04 -6.12
C GLU A 40 -6.47 19.37 -7.31
N LYS A 41 -7.76 19.69 -7.08
CA LYS A 41 -8.73 20.02 -8.14
C LYS A 41 -8.26 21.19 -9.04
N VAL A 42 -7.63 22.20 -8.45
CA VAL A 42 -7.18 23.38 -9.19
C VAL A 42 -6.04 23.02 -10.16
N GLY A 43 -5.11 22.16 -9.74
CA GLY A 43 -4.00 21.76 -10.61
C GLY A 43 -4.42 20.80 -11.72
N LEU A 44 -5.48 20.00 -11.50
CA LEU A 44 -6.03 19.11 -12.50
C LEU A 44 -6.84 19.90 -13.55
N GLU A 45 -7.65 20.87 -13.13
CA GLU A 45 -8.41 21.73 -14.04
C GLU A 45 -7.46 22.47 -15.01
N GLU A 46 -6.38 23.04 -14.50
CA GLU A 46 -5.39 23.75 -15.32
C GLU A 46 -4.63 22.80 -16.28
N ALA A 47 -4.34 21.56 -15.83
CA ALA A 47 -3.69 20.56 -16.67
C ALA A 47 -4.64 19.99 -17.75
N LEU A 48 -5.93 19.84 -17.44
CA LEU A 48 -6.93 19.27 -18.35
C LEU A 48 -7.48 20.30 -19.34
N GLU A 49 -7.59 21.58 -18.98
CA GLU A 49 -7.92 22.65 -19.94
C GLU A 49 -6.91 22.74 -21.08
N HIS A 50 -5.64 22.46 -20.80
CA HIS A 50 -4.57 22.39 -21.81
C HIS A 50 -4.71 21.20 -22.77
N GLU A 51 -5.40 20.12 -22.34
CA GLU A 51 -5.53 18.87 -23.11
C GLU A 51 -6.92 18.70 -23.77
N GLY A 52 -7.86 19.63 -23.55
CA GLY A 52 -9.21 19.59 -24.12
C GLY A 52 -10.11 18.48 -23.54
N VAL A 53 -9.85 18.02 -22.32
CA VAL A 53 -10.62 16.99 -21.62
C VAL A 53 -11.76 17.60 -20.82
N THR A 54 -12.98 17.07 -20.97
CA THR A 54 -14.17 17.54 -20.23
C THR A 54 -14.25 16.87 -18.87
N ILE A 55 -14.31 17.67 -17.81
CA ILE A 55 -14.48 17.18 -16.44
C ILE A 55 -15.96 16.94 -16.17
N ILE A 56 -16.34 15.69 -15.91
CA ILE A 56 -17.69 15.33 -15.44
C ILE A 56 -17.65 15.29 -13.90
N THR A 57 -18.26 16.28 -13.24
CA THR A 57 -18.42 16.24 -11.80
C THR A 57 -19.69 15.45 -11.43
N PRO A 58 -19.60 14.39 -10.61
CA PRO A 58 -20.77 13.70 -10.10
C PRO A 58 -21.59 14.67 -9.24
N GLY A 59 -22.91 14.74 -9.46
CA GLY A 59 -23.82 15.51 -8.60
C GLY A 59 -23.80 14.99 -7.16
N GLU A 60 -24.15 15.85 -6.20
CA GLU A 60 -24.12 15.58 -4.74
C GLU A 60 -24.96 14.37 -4.26
N ASN A 61 -25.69 13.71 -5.13
CA ASN A 61 -26.56 12.55 -4.86
C ASN A 61 -26.07 11.26 -5.53
N SER A 62 -24.78 11.10 -5.79
CA SER A 62 -24.25 9.85 -6.35
C SER A 62 -24.28 8.73 -5.28
N PRO A 63 -24.89 7.56 -5.57
CA PRO A 63 -24.89 6.41 -4.67
C PRO A 63 -23.51 5.82 -4.38
N PHE A 64 -22.45 6.37 -4.97
CA PHE A 64 -21.06 5.93 -4.79
C PHE A 64 -20.35 6.56 -3.58
N ALA A 65 -20.95 7.51 -2.86
CA ALA A 65 -20.37 8.07 -1.64
C ALA A 65 -20.32 7.06 -0.46
N GLU A 66 -21.07 5.96 -0.55
CA GLU A 66 -21.15 4.90 0.47
C GLU A 66 -20.26 3.69 0.17
N ALA A 67 -19.67 3.62 -1.02
CA ALA A 67 -18.82 2.50 -1.47
C ALA A 67 -17.35 2.59 -1.03
N ALA A 68 -16.97 3.56 -0.22
CA ALA A 68 -15.60 3.71 0.30
C ALA A 68 -15.32 2.88 1.56
N ARG A 69 -16.19 1.96 1.95
CA ARG A 69 -15.88 0.87 2.87
C ARG A 69 -15.64 -0.38 2.04
N PRO A 70 -14.58 -1.16 2.28
CA PRO A 70 -14.41 -2.44 1.64
C PRO A 70 -15.48 -3.41 2.18
N SER A 71 -16.68 -3.35 1.64
CA SER A 71 -17.62 -4.46 1.75
C SER A 71 -17.08 -5.57 0.89
N ALA A 72 -16.75 -6.71 1.53
CA ALA A 72 -16.50 -7.95 0.85
C ALA A 72 -17.74 -8.31 0.02
N ALA A 73 -17.77 -7.85 -1.24
CA ALA A 73 -18.76 -8.30 -2.19
C ALA A 73 -18.39 -9.75 -2.53
N ILE A 74 -19.23 -10.65 -2.09
CA ILE A 74 -19.29 -12.04 -2.54
C ILE A 74 -19.35 -11.99 -4.06
N VAL A 75 -18.25 -12.34 -4.73
CA VAL A 75 -18.24 -12.62 -6.16
C VAL A 75 -18.86 -14.00 -6.34
N ASN A 76 -20.20 -14.04 -6.34
CA ASN A 76 -20.92 -15.16 -6.90
C ASN A 76 -21.03 -14.97 -8.40
N SER A 77 -20.45 -15.91 -9.12
CA SER A 77 -20.63 -16.19 -10.54
C SER A 77 -20.48 -15.00 -11.50
N ALA A 78 -19.26 -14.55 -11.70
CA ALA A 78 -18.91 -13.96 -12.97
C ALA A 78 -18.76 -15.09 -13.99
N THR A 79 -19.59 -15.06 -15.04
CA THR A 79 -19.30 -15.74 -16.31
C THR A 79 -17.84 -15.47 -16.69
N PRO A 80 -17.06 -16.48 -17.12
CA PRO A 80 -15.68 -16.23 -17.50
C PRO A 80 -15.68 -15.22 -18.65
N SER A 81 -15.15 -14.03 -18.36
CA SER A 81 -14.70 -13.13 -19.41
C SER A 81 -13.71 -13.87 -20.29
N PRO A 82 -13.72 -13.63 -21.62
CA PRO A 82 -12.87 -14.36 -22.55
C PRO A 82 -11.41 -14.17 -22.12
N ASN A 83 -10.77 -15.29 -21.76
CA ASN A 83 -9.35 -15.53 -21.59
C ASN A 83 -8.47 -14.27 -21.61
N ILE A 84 -8.43 -13.54 -20.50
CA ILE A 84 -7.24 -12.81 -20.18
C ILE A 84 -6.25 -13.90 -19.78
N GLU A 85 -5.29 -14.22 -20.65
CA GLU A 85 -4.12 -15.01 -20.30
C GLU A 85 -3.40 -14.27 -19.17
N LEU A 86 -3.75 -14.61 -17.92
CA LEU A 86 -3.04 -14.20 -16.73
C LEU A 86 -1.60 -14.69 -16.87
N GLY A 87 -0.73 -13.74 -17.17
CA GLY A 87 0.70 -13.98 -17.26
C GLY A 87 1.16 -14.43 -18.64
N LYS A 88 1.21 -13.51 -19.61
CA LYS A 88 2.31 -13.60 -20.56
C LYS A 88 3.59 -13.69 -19.75
N GLN A 89 4.35 -14.77 -19.95
CA GLN A 89 5.69 -14.85 -19.39
C GLN A 89 6.43 -13.54 -19.66
N PRO A 90 7.29 -13.08 -18.74
CA PRO A 90 8.07 -11.87 -18.94
C PRO A 90 8.61 -11.86 -20.36
N ASP A 91 8.52 -10.71 -21.04
CA ASP A 91 9.21 -10.56 -22.30
C ASP A 91 10.72 -10.69 -22.00
N THR A 92 11.17 -11.94 -21.99
CA THR A 92 12.56 -12.33 -21.72
C THR A 92 13.53 -11.75 -22.74
N THR A 93 13.02 -11.13 -23.82
CA THR A 93 13.83 -10.44 -24.81
C THR A 93 14.32 -9.08 -24.30
N LYS A 94 13.55 -8.41 -23.43
CA LYS A 94 13.90 -7.07 -22.92
C LYS A 94 14.83 -7.11 -21.70
N PHE A 95 14.64 -8.08 -20.80
CA PHE A 95 15.42 -8.20 -19.57
C PHE A 95 15.90 -9.62 -19.32
N LYS A 96 17.19 -9.75 -18.95
CA LYS A 96 17.77 -11.04 -18.60
C LYS A 96 17.36 -11.45 -17.20
N PRO A 97 17.04 -12.73 -16.96
CA PRO A 97 16.87 -13.25 -15.61
C PRO A 97 18.10 -12.96 -14.74
N GLY A 98 17.89 -12.70 -13.47
CA GLY A 98 18.98 -12.53 -12.51
C GLY A 98 19.56 -13.86 -12.04
N THR A 99 20.75 -13.80 -11.48
CA THR A 99 21.45 -14.98 -10.92
C THR A 99 21.49 -14.87 -9.41
N VAL A 100 20.96 -15.87 -8.74
CA VAL A 100 21.02 -16.01 -7.28
C VAL A 100 22.43 -16.42 -6.87
N LYS A 101 22.93 -15.86 -5.76
CA LYS A 101 24.18 -16.29 -5.15
C LYS A 101 24.04 -17.70 -4.56
N PRO A 102 25.13 -18.44 -4.36
CA PRO A 102 25.09 -19.72 -3.65
C PRO A 102 24.38 -19.62 -2.30
N ALA A 103 23.74 -20.70 -1.87
CA ALA A 103 23.05 -20.76 -0.58
C ALA A 103 23.97 -20.31 0.57
N GLY A 104 23.40 -19.56 1.52
CA GLY A 104 24.14 -19.00 2.66
C GLY A 104 25.00 -17.76 2.33
N SER A 105 25.01 -17.29 1.10
CA SER A 105 25.73 -16.06 0.73
C SER A 105 25.00 -14.82 1.26
N ASN A 106 25.78 -13.84 1.71
CA ASN A 106 25.24 -12.56 2.13
C ASN A 106 24.95 -11.63 0.96
N TYR A 107 23.81 -10.95 1.01
CA TYR A 107 23.42 -9.88 0.11
C TYR A 107 23.56 -8.52 0.78
N THR A 108 24.17 -7.57 0.10
CA THR A 108 24.13 -6.18 0.51
C THR A 108 22.74 -5.61 0.22
N LYS A 109 22.12 -4.96 1.20
CA LYS A 109 20.79 -4.33 1.06
C LYS A 109 20.90 -2.84 1.33
N MET A 110 20.18 -2.04 0.54
CA MET A 110 20.05 -0.60 0.74
C MET A 110 18.56 -0.23 0.80
N LEU A 111 18.13 0.36 1.89
CA LEU A 111 16.84 1.01 2.01
C LEU A 111 16.95 2.46 1.53
N VAL A 112 16.22 2.81 0.49
CA VAL A 112 16.11 4.17 -0.05
C VAL A 112 14.74 4.70 0.33
N THR A 113 14.71 5.74 1.15
CA THR A 113 13.44 6.26 1.68
C THR A 113 13.41 7.79 1.65
N PRO A 114 12.30 8.39 1.18
CA PRO A 114 12.07 9.82 1.25
C PRO A 114 11.52 10.23 2.62
N ARG A 115 11.79 11.45 3.04
CA ARG A 115 11.03 12.14 4.08
C ARG A 115 11.03 13.65 3.83
N THR A 116 10.09 14.34 4.44
CA THR A 116 10.11 15.79 4.59
C THR A 116 10.72 16.19 5.95
N LYS A 117 11.00 17.48 6.14
CA LYS A 117 11.43 18.00 7.44
C LYS A 117 10.41 17.71 8.55
N LYS A 118 9.13 17.78 8.22
CA LYS A 118 8.01 17.54 9.17
C LYS A 118 7.93 16.10 9.64
N GLU A 119 8.38 15.15 8.83
CA GLU A 119 8.34 13.71 9.12
C GLU A 119 9.52 13.19 9.91
N LYS A 120 10.40 14.06 10.37
CA LYS A 120 11.63 13.67 11.10
C LYS A 120 11.34 12.71 12.27
N ASP A 121 10.30 12.97 13.04
CA ASP A 121 9.95 12.13 14.18
C ASP A 121 9.31 10.80 13.76
N MET A 122 8.58 10.78 12.66
CA MET A 122 7.95 9.58 12.11
C MET A 122 8.95 8.58 11.54
N THR A 123 10.18 9.02 11.28
CA THR A 123 11.24 8.18 10.70
C THR A 123 12.24 7.63 11.72
N LYS A 124 12.04 7.89 13.01
CA LYS A 124 12.95 7.43 14.10
C LYS A 124 13.09 5.90 14.14
N TRP A 125 12.04 5.18 13.78
CA TRP A 125 12.05 3.72 13.75
C TRP A 125 13.12 3.15 12.80
N ILE A 126 13.50 3.89 11.76
CA ILE A 126 14.45 3.42 10.73
C ILE A 126 15.85 3.21 11.33
N PRO A 127 16.52 4.23 11.93
CA PRO A 127 17.83 4.03 12.55
C PRO A 127 17.76 3.17 13.81
N GLU A 128 16.62 3.06 14.48
CA GLU A 128 16.42 2.17 15.63
C GLU A 128 16.36 0.69 15.19
N THR A 129 15.79 0.41 14.01
CA THR A 129 15.65 -0.94 13.47
C THR A 129 16.87 -1.38 12.66
N PHE A 130 17.41 -0.49 11.83
CA PHE A 130 18.50 -0.78 10.89
C PHE A 130 19.79 -0.10 11.35
N ILE A 131 20.41 -0.73 12.34
CA ILE A 131 21.71 -0.31 12.86
C ILE A 131 22.80 -0.62 11.82
N PRO A 132 23.75 0.29 11.55
CA PRO A 132 24.85 0.02 10.63
C PRO A 132 25.56 -1.31 10.95
N GLY A 133 25.71 -2.16 9.93
CA GLY A 133 26.30 -3.49 10.07
C GLY A 133 25.30 -4.64 10.17
N ASN A 134 24.00 -4.38 10.38
CA ASN A 134 22.94 -5.40 10.46
C ASN A 134 22.34 -5.80 9.11
N GLY A 135 23.11 -5.74 8.03
CA GLY A 135 22.72 -6.27 6.73
C GLY A 135 21.89 -5.33 5.85
N VAL A 136 21.30 -4.26 6.41
CA VAL A 136 20.57 -3.24 5.64
C VAL A 136 21.18 -1.87 5.90
N ASN A 137 21.70 -1.24 4.85
CA ASN A 137 22.12 0.16 4.90
C ASN A 137 20.94 1.08 4.55
N VAL A 138 20.99 2.34 4.97
CA VAL A 138 19.90 3.29 4.78
C VAL A 138 20.39 4.55 4.08
N SER A 139 19.71 4.93 3.00
CA SER A 139 19.83 6.22 2.32
C SER A 139 18.53 7.00 2.46
N MET A 140 18.46 7.86 3.49
CA MET A 140 17.29 8.69 3.79
C MET A 140 17.44 10.08 3.19
N TYR A 141 16.63 10.39 2.20
CA TYR A 141 16.63 11.69 1.52
C TYR A 141 15.62 12.65 2.15
N VAL A 142 16.00 13.92 2.29
CA VAL A 142 15.09 14.99 2.76
C VAL A 142 14.60 15.77 1.56
N ALA A 143 13.33 15.59 1.18
CA ALA A 143 12.76 16.10 -0.06
C ALA A 143 12.71 17.64 -0.13
N ASP A 144 12.46 18.30 1.01
CA ASP A 144 12.23 19.74 1.15
C ASP A 144 13.38 20.49 1.85
N ASP A 145 14.57 19.88 1.91
CA ASP A 145 15.77 20.50 2.46
C ASP A 145 16.97 20.43 1.51
N PRO A 146 17.24 21.46 0.70
CA PRO A 146 18.38 21.48 -0.21
C PRO A 146 19.74 21.51 0.50
N TRP A 147 19.76 21.67 1.82
CA TRP A 147 20.99 21.67 2.64
C TRP A 147 21.21 20.34 3.35
N ALA A 148 20.26 19.41 3.25
CA ALA A 148 20.47 18.07 3.79
C ALA A 148 21.59 17.33 3.05
N PRO A 149 22.37 16.47 3.71
CA PRO A 149 23.41 15.67 3.06
C PRO A 149 22.91 14.84 1.88
N LEU A 150 21.70 14.28 1.99
CA LEU A 150 21.00 13.59 0.92
C LEU A 150 19.70 14.34 0.62
N HIS A 151 19.62 14.93 -0.55
CA HIS A 151 18.45 15.66 -1.03
C HIS A 151 18.31 15.53 -2.55
N PRO A 152 17.09 15.59 -3.10
CA PRO A 152 16.88 15.64 -4.55
C PRO A 152 17.17 17.04 -5.10
N PRO A 153 17.39 17.18 -6.42
CA PRO A 153 17.60 18.50 -7.06
C PRO A 153 16.35 19.40 -6.95
N LYS A 154 15.18 18.81 -6.79
CA LYS A 154 13.90 19.51 -6.61
C LYS A 154 12.92 18.58 -5.88
N ASN A 155 12.11 19.12 -4.98
CA ASN A 155 10.97 18.40 -4.41
C ASN A 155 9.85 18.37 -5.46
N LYS A 156 9.74 17.28 -6.23
CA LYS A 156 8.72 17.07 -7.26
C LYS A 156 8.55 15.60 -7.59
N GLY A 157 7.28 15.19 -7.84
CA GLY A 157 6.93 13.81 -8.15
C GLY A 157 7.00 12.90 -6.94
N HIS A 158 6.74 13.44 -5.76
CA HIS A 158 6.78 12.71 -4.49
C HIS A 158 8.13 11.96 -4.32
N GLU A 159 8.08 10.65 -4.07
CA GLU A 159 9.27 9.79 -3.91
C GLU A 159 10.07 9.58 -5.20
N VAL A 160 9.46 9.79 -6.37
CA VAL A 160 10.05 9.49 -7.68
C VAL A 160 11.36 10.24 -7.91
N MET A 161 11.41 11.55 -7.59
CA MET A 161 12.62 12.34 -7.73
C MET A 161 13.76 11.78 -6.89
N ILE A 162 13.45 11.31 -5.70
CA ILE A 162 14.42 10.72 -4.78
C ILE A 162 14.91 9.37 -5.31
N TYR A 163 14.00 8.50 -5.75
CA TYR A 163 14.36 7.19 -6.28
C TYR A 163 15.26 7.30 -7.51
N LEU A 164 14.92 8.17 -8.45
CA LEU A 164 15.76 8.43 -9.63
C LEU A 164 17.11 9.09 -9.24
N THR A 165 17.12 10.02 -8.28
CA THR A 165 18.36 10.65 -7.81
C THR A 165 19.28 9.62 -7.18
N TYR A 166 18.77 8.75 -6.30
CA TYR A 166 19.56 7.68 -5.71
C TYR A 166 20.15 6.75 -6.78
N ILE A 167 19.34 6.30 -7.75
CA ILE A 167 19.83 5.42 -8.82
C ILE A 167 20.94 6.10 -9.62
N ILE A 168 20.79 7.38 -9.94
CA ILE A 168 21.80 8.13 -10.71
C ILE A 168 23.08 8.30 -9.91
N ASP A 169 22.98 8.74 -8.66
CA ASP A 169 24.14 9.08 -7.83
C ASP A 169 24.93 7.82 -7.42
N HIS A 170 24.26 6.67 -7.33
CA HIS A 170 24.86 5.41 -6.89
C HIS A 170 24.97 4.35 -7.99
N TYR A 171 24.79 4.72 -9.27
CA TYR A 171 24.72 3.77 -10.39
C TYR A 171 25.87 2.77 -10.42
N ASP A 172 27.08 3.21 -10.08
CA ASP A 172 28.29 2.36 -10.05
C ASP A 172 28.53 1.66 -8.71
N SER A 173 27.78 2.03 -7.65
CA SER A 173 27.98 1.53 -6.28
C SER A 173 26.72 0.94 -5.65
N LEU A 174 25.74 0.50 -6.45
CA LEU A 174 24.48 -0.09 -6.00
C LEU A 174 24.69 -1.32 -5.13
N ALA A 175 23.86 -1.47 -4.10
CA ALA A 175 23.75 -2.69 -3.32
C ALA A 175 23.18 -3.85 -4.17
N ASP A 176 23.39 -5.10 -3.76
CA ASP A 176 22.79 -6.26 -4.43
C ASP A 176 21.28 -6.13 -4.54
N VAL A 177 20.63 -5.66 -3.45
CA VAL A 177 19.19 -5.40 -3.35
C VAL A 177 18.98 -3.95 -2.93
N ASN A 178 18.26 -3.18 -3.74
CA ASN A 178 17.88 -1.79 -3.46
C ASN A 178 16.37 -1.77 -3.20
N ILE A 179 15.98 -1.32 -2.01
CA ILE A 179 14.60 -1.32 -1.51
C ILE A 179 14.11 0.12 -1.51
N PHE A 180 13.12 0.42 -2.32
CA PHE A 180 12.49 1.73 -2.43
C PHE A 180 11.16 1.69 -1.68
N MET A 181 11.05 2.47 -0.60
CA MET A 181 9.93 2.40 0.32
C MET A 181 9.64 3.73 0.98
N HIS A 182 8.38 3.98 1.30
CA HIS A 182 7.95 5.13 2.08
C HIS A 182 8.53 5.09 3.51
N SER A 183 8.58 6.24 4.16
CA SER A 183 9.21 6.36 5.48
C SER A 183 8.33 5.97 6.67
N HIS A 184 7.04 5.72 6.46
CA HIS A 184 6.11 5.37 7.52
C HIS A 184 6.26 3.91 7.94
N GLN A 185 6.44 3.66 9.25
CA GLN A 185 6.54 2.30 9.77
C GLN A 185 5.24 1.53 9.57
N PHE A 186 4.12 2.13 9.95
CA PHE A 186 2.78 1.55 9.80
C PHE A 186 1.96 2.36 8.83
N ALA A 187 1.47 1.72 7.79
CA ALA A 187 0.66 2.36 6.78
C ALA A 187 -0.25 1.34 6.07
N TRP A 188 -1.43 1.77 5.64
CA TRP A 188 -2.41 0.95 4.94
C TRP A 188 -1.88 0.32 3.63
N HIS A 189 -0.90 0.96 3.03
CA HIS A 189 -0.26 0.50 1.79
C HIS A 189 0.86 -0.52 2.02
N ASN A 190 1.20 -0.82 3.26
CA ASN A 190 2.06 -1.94 3.60
C ASN A 190 1.22 -3.24 3.66
N ASP A 191 1.90 -4.39 3.61
CA ASP A 191 1.23 -5.69 3.56
C ASP A 191 0.54 -6.06 4.87
N ASP A 192 -0.72 -6.50 4.77
CA ASP A 192 -1.56 -6.88 5.92
C ASP A 192 -1.02 -8.11 6.65
N LEU A 193 -0.52 -9.12 5.93
CA LEU A 193 0.09 -10.31 6.54
C LEU A 193 1.40 -10.02 7.27
N LEU A 194 1.98 -8.86 7.02
CA LEU A 194 3.17 -8.35 7.72
C LEU A 194 2.82 -7.19 8.67
N ASP A 195 1.59 -7.20 9.20
CA ASP A 195 1.06 -6.27 10.20
C ASP A 195 1.14 -4.81 9.76
N GLN A 196 1.09 -4.56 8.45
CA GLN A 196 1.28 -3.25 7.83
C GLN A 196 2.58 -2.56 8.26
N ASN A 197 3.59 -3.36 8.67
CA ASN A 197 4.82 -2.91 9.28
C ASN A 197 6.00 -2.96 8.30
N ALA A 198 6.46 -1.79 7.86
CA ALA A 198 7.60 -1.64 6.95
C ALA A 198 8.89 -2.32 7.46
N ALA A 199 9.15 -2.26 8.76
CA ALA A 199 10.34 -2.89 9.35
C ALA A 199 10.30 -4.41 9.13
N LEU A 200 9.16 -5.04 9.39
CA LEU A 200 8.96 -6.48 9.22
C LEU A 200 9.05 -6.87 7.74
N MET A 201 8.47 -6.07 6.83
CA MET A 201 8.57 -6.29 5.39
C MET A 201 10.03 -6.30 4.92
N ILE A 202 10.82 -5.31 5.31
CA ILE A 202 12.23 -5.19 4.92
C ILE A 202 13.06 -6.33 5.50
N GLN A 203 12.83 -6.71 6.77
CA GLN A 203 13.54 -7.80 7.43
C GLN A 203 13.27 -9.17 6.78
N ARG A 204 12.01 -9.42 6.40
CA ARG A 204 11.60 -10.70 5.79
C ARG A 204 11.77 -10.78 4.28
N LEU A 205 12.10 -9.65 3.62
CA LEU A 205 12.26 -9.63 2.16
C LEU A 205 13.34 -10.60 1.68
N SER A 206 12.96 -11.55 0.83
CA SER A 206 13.88 -12.48 0.17
C SER A 206 14.76 -11.78 -0.84
N SER A 207 16.06 -11.78 -0.56
CA SER A 207 17.05 -11.28 -1.50
C SER A 207 17.14 -12.16 -2.75
N GLU A 208 16.98 -13.46 -2.58
CA GLU A 208 17.00 -14.46 -3.63
C GLU A 208 15.89 -14.22 -4.65
N ARG A 209 14.66 -13.95 -4.18
CA ARG A 209 13.56 -13.59 -5.06
C ARG A 209 13.85 -12.31 -5.84
N VAL A 210 14.34 -11.27 -5.17
CA VAL A 210 14.70 -10.02 -5.85
C VAL A 210 15.78 -10.24 -6.91
N GLN A 211 16.75 -11.12 -6.67
CA GLN A 211 17.74 -11.47 -7.66
C GLN A 211 17.14 -12.23 -8.85
N ARG A 212 16.31 -13.25 -8.59
CA ARG A 212 15.68 -14.04 -9.66
C ARG A 212 14.80 -13.20 -10.58
N GLU A 213 13.90 -12.43 -9.99
CA GLU A 213 12.92 -11.65 -10.74
C GLU A 213 13.47 -10.30 -11.24
N GLY A 214 14.50 -9.80 -10.58
CA GLY A 214 15.12 -8.51 -10.86
C GLY A 214 14.33 -7.34 -10.27
N TYR A 215 13.00 -7.33 -10.37
CA TYR A 215 12.06 -6.36 -9.82
C TYR A 215 10.96 -7.06 -9.04
N VAL A 216 10.63 -6.59 -7.84
CA VAL A 216 9.58 -7.13 -6.98
C VAL A 216 8.82 -5.97 -6.36
N ASN A 217 7.52 -5.88 -6.60
CA ASN A 217 6.66 -5.00 -5.82
C ASN A 217 6.62 -5.50 -4.38
N LEU A 218 6.74 -4.61 -3.39
CA LEU A 218 6.76 -5.00 -1.98
C LEU A 218 5.37 -5.30 -1.43
N ARG A 219 4.31 -4.84 -2.10
CA ARG A 219 2.94 -5.17 -1.76
C ARG A 219 2.49 -6.41 -2.51
N CYS A 220 2.02 -7.43 -1.78
CA CYS A 220 1.49 -8.66 -2.35
C CYS A 220 -0.01 -8.59 -2.60
N HIS A 221 -0.72 -7.80 -1.81
CA HIS A 221 -2.17 -7.65 -1.94
C HIS A 221 -2.54 -6.91 -3.22
N TRP A 222 -3.43 -7.48 -4.02
CA TRP A 222 -3.76 -6.98 -5.35
C TRP A 222 -4.51 -5.64 -5.33
N HIS A 223 -5.42 -5.48 -4.38
CA HIS A 223 -6.22 -4.26 -4.34
C HIS A 223 -5.58 -3.15 -3.49
N PRO A 224 -5.52 -1.91 -4.00
CA PRO A 224 -5.78 -1.48 -5.37
C PRO A 224 -4.57 -1.75 -6.30
N GLY A 225 -4.84 -1.94 -7.61
CA GLY A 225 -3.78 -1.98 -8.62
C GLY A 225 -3.76 -3.18 -9.56
N CYS A 226 -4.37 -4.31 -9.19
CA CYS A 226 -4.39 -5.56 -9.96
C CYS A 226 -5.80 -6.14 -10.07
N PRO A 227 -6.08 -6.92 -11.12
CA PRO A 227 -5.23 -7.18 -12.31
C PRO A 227 -5.48 -6.21 -13.46
N ASP A 228 -6.53 -5.39 -13.38
CA ASP A 228 -7.00 -4.44 -14.39
C ASP A 228 -7.25 -3.11 -13.68
N TRP A 229 -6.39 -2.11 -13.90
CA TRP A 229 -6.44 -0.92 -13.06
C TRP A 229 -6.45 0.40 -13.82
N MET A 230 -5.39 0.74 -14.55
CA MET A 230 -5.25 2.00 -15.26
C MET A 230 -5.33 1.78 -16.76
N HIS A 231 -6.08 2.66 -17.46
CA HIS A 231 -6.32 2.59 -18.89
C HIS A 231 -5.77 3.86 -19.57
N PRO A 232 -4.54 3.83 -20.08
CA PRO A 232 -3.89 5.01 -20.67
C PRO A 232 -4.63 5.64 -21.88
N GLY A 233 -5.74 5.10 -22.32
CA GLY A 233 -6.61 5.69 -23.37
C GLY A 233 -7.85 6.37 -22.82
N ALA A 234 -8.04 6.42 -21.50
CA ALA A 234 -9.21 7.02 -20.87
C ALA A 234 -9.34 8.51 -21.23
N THR A 235 -10.57 8.93 -21.56
CA THR A 235 -10.92 10.33 -21.89
C THR A 235 -11.80 10.99 -20.85
N GLU A 236 -12.35 10.19 -19.92
CA GLU A 236 -13.19 10.65 -18.83
C GLU A 236 -12.40 10.59 -17.51
N VAL A 237 -12.53 11.61 -16.69
CA VAL A 237 -11.82 11.69 -15.41
C VAL A 237 -12.54 10.87 -14.34
N ASP A 238 -11.91 9.83 -13.85
CA ASP A 238 -12.30 9.18 -12.60
C ASP A 238 -11.66 9.94 -11.42
N ILE A 239 -12.48 10.39 -10.46
CA ILE A 239 -12.01 11.14 -9.30
C ILE A 239 -11.02 10.35 -8.44
N ASN A 240 -11.07 9.03 -8.48
CA ASN A 240 -10.15 8.15 -7.75
C ASN A 240 -8.87 7.82 -8.54
N LYS A 241 -8.87 8.12 -9.86
CA LYS A 241 -7.77 7.84 -10.79
C LYS A 241 -7.50 9.05 -11.69
N GLN A 242 -7.34 10.22 -11.09
CA GLN A 242 -7.23 11.49 -11.82
C GLN A 242 -6.08 11.52 -12.84
N GLU A 243 -5.02 10.76 -12.57
CA GLU A 243 -3.86 10.60 -13.43
C GLU A 243 -4.12 9.75 -14.68
N GLU A 244 -5.19 8.97 -14.73
CA GLU A 244 -5.46 8.00 -15.81
C GLU A 244 -5.55 8.68 -17.18
N VAL A 245 -6.26 9.80 -17.28
CA VAL A 245 -6.39 10.59 -18.52
C VAL A 245 -5.09 11.24 -18.99
N LEU A 246 -4.08 11.31 -18.12
CA LEU A 246 -2.76 11.88 -18.41
C LEU A 246 -1.74 10.81 -18.83
N LEU A 247 -2.08 9.52 -18.66
CA LEU A 247 -1.12 8.43 -18.85
C LEU A 247 -0.69 8.26 -20.31
N ALA A 248 -1.60 8.39 -21.28
CA ALA A 248 -1.24 8.24 -22.69
C ALA A 248 -0.17 9.24 -23.13
N LYS A 249 -0.33 10.51 -22.76
CA LYS A 249 0.65 11.57 -23.07
C LYS A 249 1.94 11.35 -22.32
N SER A 250 1.87 11.13 -21.02
CA SER A 250 3.04 10.88 -20.19
C SER A 250 3.82 9.66 -20.66
N TRP A 251 3.12 8.60 -21.08
CA TRP A 251 3.72 7.40 -21.68
C TRP A 251 4.50 7.73 -22.95
N SER A 252 3.89 8.46 -23.89
CA SER A 252 4.54 8.85 -25.14
C SER A 252 5.79 9.71 -24.91
N GLU A 253 5.81 10.49 -23.83
CA GLU A 253 6.98 11.30 -23.46
C GLU A 253 8.07 10.46 -22.78
N LEU A 254 7.70 9.51 -21.91
CA LEU A 254 8.62 8.66 -21.16
C LEU A 254 9.16 7.48 -21.98
N PHE A 255 8.31 6.91 -22.83
CA PHE A 255 8.58 5.71 -23.62
C PHE A 255 8.24 5.93 -25.12
N PRO A 256 8.91 6.89 -25.79
CA PRO A 256 8.52 7.33 -27.13
C PRO A 256 8.66 6.26 -28.22
N MET A 257 9.32 5.15 -27.92
CA MET A 257 9.49 4.03 -28.86
C MET A 257 8.57 2.85 -28.56
N ASP A 258 7.81 2.92 -27.47
CA ASP A 258 6.93 1.83 -27.03
C ASP A 258 5.48 2.21 -27.32
N GLU A 259 4.65 1.25 -27.73
CA GLU A 259 3.22 1.45 -27.91
C GLU A 259 2.54 1.79 -26.58
N ILE A 260 1.51 2.61 -26.61
CA ILE A 260 0.70 2.92 -25.43
C ILE A 260 -0.07 1.66 -25.06
N PRO A 261 0.09 1.11 -23.84
CA PRO A 261 -0.64 -0.10 -23.45
C PRO A 261 -2.11 0.19 -23.16
N ASP A 262 -2.97 -0.80 -23.43
CA ASP A 262 -4.39 -0.70 -23.07
C ASP A 262 -4.61 -0.68 -21.56
N VAL A 263 -3.78 -1.40 -20.82
CA VAL A 263 -3.86 -1.54 -19.35
C VAL A 263 -2.48 -1.42 -18.72
N LEU A 264 -2.40 -0.70 -17.60
CA LEU A 264 -1.26 -0.73 -16.68
C LEU A 264 -1.75 -1.22 -15.31
N ALA A 265 -1.14 -2.29 -14.81
CA ALA A 265 -1.53 -2.88 -13.53
C ALA A 265 -0.34 -3.46 -12.76
N GLN A 266 -0.26 -3.11 -11.49
CA GLN A 266 0.56 -3.72 -10.45
C GLN A 266 -0.06 -3.42 -9.08
N PRO A 267 0.27 -4.15 -8.01
CA PRO A 267 -0.09 -3.70 -6.67
C PRO A 267 0.42 -2.29 -6.41
N CYS A 268 -0.39 -1.42 -5.81
CA CYS A 268 -0.15 0.02 -5.72
C CYS A 268 1.15 0.42 -5.01
N CYS A 269 1.33 1.70 -5.00
CA CYS A 269 1.95 2.49 -3.95
C CYS A 269 3.48 2.65 -4.05
N ALA A 270 4.05 2.45 -5.24
CA ALA A 270 5.44 2.78 -5.58
C ALA A 270 6.49 2.27 -4.57
N GLN A 271 6.21 1.13 -3.91
CA GLN A 271 7.15 0.45 -3.02
C GLN A 271 7.65 -0.83 -3.69
N PHE A 272 8.93 -0.93 -3.95
CA PHE A 272 9.52 -2.07 -4.66
C PHE A 272 10.96 -2.34 -4.26
N ALA A 273 11.40 -3.57 -4.50
CA ALA A 273 12.79 -3.95 -4.41
C ALA A 273 13.32 -4.35 -5.79
N ILE A 274 14.56 -4.01 -6.07
CA ILE A 274 15.19 -4.23 -7.36
C ILE A 274 16.66 -4.63 -7.21
N SER A 275 17.11 -5.58 -8.02
CA SER A 275 18.51 -5.98 -8.04
C SER A 275 19.38 -4.93 -8.77
N LYS A 276 20.64 -4.80 -8.33
CA LYS A 276 21.61 -3.93 -9.03
C LYS A 276 21.77 -4.31 -10.51
N ASP A 277 21.71 -5.60 -10.80
CA ASP A 277 21.88 -6.10 -12.16
C ASP A 277 20.71 -5.68 -13.04
N ARG A 278 19.48 -5.66 -12.50
CA ARG A 278 18.31 -5.15 -13.20
C ARG A 278 18.39 -3.65 -13.46
N ILE A 279 18.81 -2.86 -12.46
CA ILE A 279 19.05 -1.43 -12.66
C ILE A 279 20.05 -1.19 -13.78
N ARG A 280 21.15 -1.94 -13.79
CA ARG A 280 22.23 -1.78 -14.77
C ARG A 280 21.94 -2.33 -16.18
N GLN A 281 20.82 -3.04 -16.36
CA GLN A 281 20.36 -3.41 -17.71
C GLN A 281 19.83 -2.19 -18.48
N LEU A 282 19.51 -1.09 -17.79
CA LEU A 282 19.24 0.21 -18.41
C LEU A 282 20.46 1.13 -18.23
N PRO A 283 20.88 1.88 -19.26
CA PRO A 283 22.01 2.78 -19.15
C PRO A 283 21.67 3.98 -18.22
N LEU A 284 22.68 4.52 -17.55
CA LEU A 284 22.56 5.70 -16.67
C LEU A 284 21.83 6.87 -17.35
N SER A 285 22.09 7.10 -18.64
CA SER A 285 21.45 8.15 -19.42
C SER A 285 19.91 8.04 -19.45
N ARG A 286 19.36 6.83 -19.32
CA ARG A 286 17.91 6.60 -19.29
C ARG A 286 17.31 7.14 -17.99
N TYR A 287 17.97 6.92 -16.86
CA TYR A 287 17.54 7.47 -15.56
C TYR A 287 17.66 9.00 -15.52
N VAL A 288 18.72 9.55 -16.09
CA VAL A 288 18.88 11.00 -16.25
C VAL A 288 17.75 11.59 -17.09
N PHE A 289 17.38 10.94 -18.20
CA PHE A 289 16.25 11.35 -19.04
C PHE A 289 14.93 11.36 -18.26
N PHE A 290 14.65 10.35 -17.46
CA PHE A 290 13.44 10.28 -16.64
C PHE A 290 13.40 11.38 -15.56
N ARG A 291 14.54 11.63 -14.90
CA ARG A 291 14.63 12.72 -13.93
C ARG A 291 14.45 14.08 -14.59
N ASP A 292 15.01 14.26 -15.79
CA ASP A 292 14.84 15.50 -16.57
C ASP A 292 13.39 15.69 -17.04
N TRP A 293 12.69 14.61 -17.41
CA TRP A 293 11.27 14.67 -17.69
C TRP A 293 10.49 15.17 -16.47
N LEU A 294 10.76 14.60 -15.30
CA LEU A 294 10.10 15.00 -14.05
C LEU A 294 10.38 16.46 -13.68
N LEU A 295 11.58 16.97 -13.95
CA LEU A 295 11.93 18.39 -13.73
C LEU A 295 11.21 19.34 -14.70
N ARG A 296 10.94 18.91 -15.92
CA ARG A 296 10.39 19.74 -17.00
C ARG A 296 8.88 19.64 -17.18
N THR A 297 8.29 18.50 -16.79
CA THR A 297 6.83 18.32 -16.97
C THR A 297 6.03 19.42 -16.26
N PRO A 298 4.98 19.97 -16.90
CA PRO A 298 4.07 20.93 -16.27
C PRO A 298 3.16 20.31 -15.22
N LEU A 299 3.05 18.97 -15.18
CA LEU A 299 2.23 18.29 -14.18
C LEU A 299 2.62 18.70 -12.76
N SER A 300 1.63 18.78 -11.87
CA SER A 300 1.84 19.04 -10.45
C SER A 300 2.75 17.98 -9.81
N ASP A 301 3.22 18.26 -8.59
CA ASP A 301 3.95 17.30 -7.78
C ASP A 301 3.19 15.98 -7.66
N ALA A 302 1.94 16.04 -7.22
CA ALA A 302 1.06 14.89 -7.03
C ALA A 302 0.82 14.10 -8.32
N LEU A 303 0.38 14.76 -9.40
CA LEU A 303 0.05 14.09 -10.67
C LEU A 303 1.28 13.45 -11.32
N SER A 304 2.43 14.12 -11.27
CA SER A 304 3.66 13.53 -11.80
C SER A 304 4.14 12.32 -10.99
N GLY A 305 3.96 12.32 -9.67
CA GLY A 305 4.20 11.17 -8.80
C GLY A 305 3.29 9.99 -9.13
N ARG A 306 1.98 10.26 -9.26
CA ARG A 306 0.98 9.22 -9.58
C ARG A 306 1.19 8.59 -10.95
N VAL A 307 1.56 9.36 -11.97
CA VAL A 307 1.96 8.79 -13.27
C VAL A 307 3.08 7.77 -13.10
N TRP A 308 4.10 8.08 -12.29
CA TRP A 308 5.23 7.20 -12.07
C TRP A 308 4.88 5.95 -11.26
N GLU A 309 3.89 6.02 -10.38
CA GLU A 309 3.42 4.85 -9.62
C GLU A 309 3.06 3.68 -10.54
N TYR A 310 2.48 3.97 -11.72
CA TYR A 310 2.04 2.96 -12.68
C TYR A 310 2.99 2.71 -13.85
N VAL A 311 4.22 3.21 -13.80
CA VAL A 311 5.24 2.95 -14.84
C VAL A 311 6.50 2.25 -14.32
N TRP A 312 6.71 2.19 -13.01
CA TRP A 312 7.88 1.54 -12.42
C TRP A 312 8.04 0.07 -12.83
N HIS A 313 6.97 -0.71 -12.76
CA HIS A 313 7.00 -2.11 -13.16
C HIS A 313 7.33 -2.28 -14.64
N TYR A 314 6.75 -1.45 -15.51
CA TYR A 314 7.07 -1.48 -16.93
C TYR A 314 8.53 -1.14 -17.20
N LEU A 315 9.03 -0.10 -16.55
CA LEU A 315 10.43 0.31 -16.67
C LEU A 315 11.39 -0.85 -16.39
N PHE A 316 11.10 -1.68 -15.39
CA PHE A 316 12.00 -2.71 -14.91
C PHE A 316 11.66 -4.14 -15.35
N THR A 317 10.49 -4.37 -15.94
CA THR A 317 10.08 -5.69 -16.43
C THR A 317 9.77 -5.73 -17.92
N GLY A 318 9.43 -4.59 -18.52
CA GLY A 318 8.92 -4.51 -19.88
C GLY A 318 7.46 -4.98 -20.01
N GLN A 319 6.79 -5.27 -18.89
CA GLN A 319 5.40 -5.74 -18.86
C GLN A 319 4.48 -4.63 -18.38
N ASN A 320 3.34 -4.48 -19.03
CA ASN A 320 2.30 -3.53 -18.65
C ASN A 320 1.41 -4.04 -17.49
N VAL A 321 1.37 -5.35 -17.24
CA VAL A 321 0.65 -5.98 -16.12
C VAL A 321 1.60 -6.88 -15.34
N VAL A 322 1.84 -6.57 -14.06
CA VAL A 322 2.67 -7.35 -13.14
C VAL A 322 1.88 -7.62 -11.87
N CYS A 323 1.09 -8.68 -11.89
CA CYS A 323 0.19 -9.09 -10.80
C CYS A 323 0.50 -10.54 -10.39
N PRO A 324 1.56 -10.77 -9.60
CA PRO A 324 1.88 -12.12 -9.13
C PRO A 324 0.76 -12.65 -8.24
N LYS A 325 0.54 -13.97 -8.24
CA LYS A 325 -0.43 -14.59 -7.31
C LYS A 325 -0.05 -14.22 -5.88
N GLU A 326 -1.02 -13.72 -5.12
CA GLU A 326 -0.77 -13.18 -3.77
C GLU A 326 -0.09 -14.19 -2.85
N HIS A 327 -0.58 -15.44 -2.78
CA HIS A 327 0.02 -16.47 -1.93
C HIS A 327 1.49 -16.77 -2.31
N ILE A 328 1.82 -16.77 -3.60
CA ILE A 328 3.21 -16.93 -4.08
C ILE A 328 4.05 -15.69 -3.70
N CYS A 329 3.46 -14.50 -3.86
CA CYS A 329 4.13 -13.26 -3.47
C CYS A 329 4.49 -13.28 -1.98
N TYR A 330 3.57 -13.64 -1.11
CA TYR A 330 3.82 -13.74 0.33
C TYR A 330 4.79 -14.87 0.68
N CYS A 331 4.66 -16.04 0.06
CA CYS A 331 5.52 -17.16 0.35
C CYS A 331 6.95 -16.92 -0.17
N ASP A 332 7.14 -16.65 -1.46
CA ASP A 332 8.47 -16.45 -2.03
C ASP A 332 9.12 -15.12 -1.60
N GLY A 333 8.31 -14.07 -1.43
CA GLY A 333 8.79 -12.74 -1.05
C GLY A 333 9.15 -12.60 0.41
N PHE A 334 8.33 -13.14 1.29
CA PHE A 334 8.41 -12.83 2.71
C PHE A 334 8.40 -14.06 3.64
N GLY A 335 8.36 -15.25 3.07
CA GLY A 335 8.32 -16.50 3.86
C GLY A 335 7.03 -16.62 4.66
N VAL A 336 5.87 -16.32 4.06
CA VAL A 336 4.55 -16.56 4.63
C VAL A 336 3.84 -17.55 3.73
N CYS A 337 4.02 -18.86 3.98
CA CYS A 337 3.64 -19.95 3.11
C CYS A 337 2.47 -20.76 3.68
N PHE A 338 1.30 -20.61 3.07
CA PHE A 338 0.06 -21.26 3.53
C PHE A 338 -0.08 -22.71 3.07
N GLY A 339 0.73 -23.20 2.14
CA GLY A 339 0.60 -24.51 1.49
C GLY A 339 -0.20 -24.44 0.20
N GLY A 340 -0.39 -23.25 -0.38
CA GLY A 340 -1.01 -23.01 -1.67
C GLY A 340 -2.24 -22.10 -1.65
N GLN A 341 -2.78 -21.85 -2.85
CA GLN A 341 -3.88 -20.90 -3.06
C GLN A 341 -5.11 -21.22 -2.19
N LYS A 342 -5.51 -22.48 -2.12
CA LYS A 342 -6.71 -22.88 -1.37
C LYS A 342 -6.61 -22.52 0.12
N GLN A 343 -5.48 -22.77 0.75
CA GLN A 343 -5.24 -22.47 2.17
C GLN A 343 -5.15 -20.95 2.41
N TYR A 344 -4.55 -20.23 1.49
CA TYR A 344 -4.53 -18.79 1.48
C TYR A 344 -5.94 -18.19 1.42
N ASP A 345 -6.78 -18.68 0.49
CA ASP A 345 -8.17 -18.24 0.35
C ASP A 345 -9.00 -18.53 1.59
N GLN A 346 -8.80 -19.70 2.21
CA GLN A 346 -9.46 -20.07 3.46
C GLN A 346 -9.08 -19.13 4.61
N TYR A 347 -7.81 -18.74 4.68
CA TYR A 347 -7.37 -17.79 5.68
C TYR A 347 -8.07 -16.43 5.51
N TRP A 348 -8.10 -15.90 4.31
CA TRP A 348 -8.75 -14.61 4.04
C TRP A 348 -10.27 -14.66 4.20
N ALA A 349 -10.90 -15.77 3.85
CA ALA A 349 -12.32 -15.98 4.13
C ALA A 349 -12.60 -15.86 5.64
N ALA A 350 -11.79 -16.51 6.48
CA ALA A 350 -11.93 -16.44 7.93
C ALA A 350 -11.67 -15.01 8.48
N VAL A 351 -10.68 -14.29 7.93
CA VAL A 351 -10.44 -12.89 8.29
C VAL A 351 -11.62 -11.99 7.92
N ASN A 352 -12.20 -12.17 6.73
CA ASN A 352 -13.37 -11.43 6.28
C ASN A 352 -14.61 -11.73 7.13
N ASP A 353 -14.87 -13.01 7.43
CA ASP A 353 -15.96 -13.43 8.31
C ASP A 353 -15.83 -12.80 9.71
N MET A 354 -14.62 -12.81 10.25
CA MET A 354 -14.30 -12.20 11.54
C MET A 354 -14.58 -10.69 11.53
N ASN A 355 -14.12 -9.97 10.50
CA ASN A 355 -14.35 -8.52 10.38
C ASN A 355 -15.83 -8.20 10.24
N HIS A 356 -16.57 -8.96 9.42
CA HIS A 356 -18.01 -8.80 9.28
C HIS A 356 -18.78 -9.05 10.60
N LEU A 357 -18.36 -10.04 11.39
CA LEU A 357 -18.92 -10.28 12.72
C LEU A 357 -18.60 -9.11 13.69
N LYS A 358 -17.38 -8.55 13.63
CA LYS A 358 -17.00 -7.38 14.43
C LYS A 358 -17.88 -6.16 14.09
N ASP A 359 -18.11 -5.91 12.81
CA ASP A 359 -18.98 -4.79 12.38
C ASP A 359 -20.43 -5.01 12.85
N LYS A 360 -20.96 -6.23 12.72
CA LYS A 360 -22.28 -6.59 13.23
C LYS A 360 -22.38 -6.42 14.75
N LEU A 361 -21.37 -6.82 15.48
CA LEU A 361 -21.32 -6.70 16.93
C LEU A 361 -21.30 -5.22 17.38
N VAL A 362 -20.56 -4.37 16.67
CA VAL A 362 -20.54 -2.93 16.91
C VAL A 362 -21.92 -2.33 16.70
N GLU A 363 -22.61 -2.70 15.61
CA GLU A 363 -23.95 -2.21 15.31
C GLU A 363 -24.96 -2.74 16.35
N TRP A 364 -24.89 -4.00 16.73
CA TRP A 364 -25.72 -4.60 17.78
C TRP A 364 -25.57 -3.82 19.11
N LYS A 365 -24.32 -3.57 19.55
CA LYS A 365 -24.03 -2.80 20.78
C LYS A 365 -24.53 -1.36 20.70
N ARG A 366 -24.47 -0.75 19.52
CA ARG A 366 -25.00 0.59 19.28
C ARG A 366 -26.52 0.63 19.44
N GLN A 367 -27.24 -0.36 18.89
CA GLN A 367 -28.70 -0.49 18.98
C GLN A 367 -29.12 -0.77 20.42
N ASP A 368 -28.51 -1.71 21.10
CA ASP A 368 -28.77 -2.04 22.49
C ASP A 368 -28.60 -0.82 23.43
N SER A 369 -27.48 -0.07 23.22
CA SER A 369 -27.23 1.15 24.01
C SER A 369 -28.29 2.22 23.77
N LYS A 370 -28.76 2.38 22.53
CA LYS A 370 -29.81 3.33 22.17
C LYS A 370 -31.14 2.97 22.82
N ILE A 371 -31.50 1.67 22.84
CA ILE A 371 -32.74 1.20 23.48
C ILE A 371 -32.68 1.43 24.98
N LYS A 372 -31.61 1.08 25.67
CA LYS A 372 -31.39 1.32 27.08
C LYS A 372 -31.51 2.81 27.46
N GLU A 373 -30.98 3.68 26.57
CA GLU A 373 -31.12 5.13 26.75
C GLU A 373 -32.57 5.60 26.61
N MET A 374 -33.32 5.08 25.62
CA MET A 374 -34.75 5.38 25.43
C MET A 374 -35.61 4.87 26.60
N GLU A 375 -35.32 3.66 27.10
CA GLU A 375 -35.98 3.11 28.32
C GLU A 375 -35.72 4.00 29.53
N ALA A 376 -34.47 4.40 29.77
CA ALA A 376 -34.10 5.26 30.90
C ALA A 376 -34.78 6.65 30.85
N LYS A 377 -35.11 7.12 29.64
CA LYS A 377 -35.82 8.40 29.42
C LYS A 377 -37.34 8.24 29.40
N GLY A 378 -37.89 7.02 29.56
CA GLY A 378 -39.34 6.77 29.48
C GLY A 378 -39.94 7.05 28.10
N GLN A 379 -39.10 6.94 27.03
CA GLN A 379 -39.50 7.27 25.66
C GLN A 379 -40.06 6.05 24.89
N ILE A 380 -39.98 4.85 25.45
CA ILE A 380 -40.58 3.65 24.86
C ILE A 380 -42.04 3.60 25.34
N GLN A 381 -42.97 3.91 24.44
CA GLN A 381 -44.42 3.81 24.68
C GLN A 381 -44.94 2.47 24.15
N GLU A 382 -45.98 1.93 24.80
CA GLU A 382 -46.69 0.72 24.39
C GLU A 382 -47.22 0.89 22.95
N GLY A 383 -46.78 0.04 22.00
CA GLY A 383 -47.19 0.13 20.59
C GLY A 383 -46.17 0.77 19.62
N VAL A 384 -45.02 1.26 20.09
CA VAL A 384 -43.94 1.67 19.23
C VAL A 384 -43.07 0.44 18.91
N GLU A 385 -43.03 0.05 17.63
CA GLU A 385 -42.16 -1.02 17.15
C GLU A 385 -40.71 -0.52 17.22
N VAL A 386 -39.97 -1.00 18.21
CA VAL A 386 -38.53 -0.75 18.35
C VAL A 386 -37.81 -2.00 17.87
N ASP A 387 -36.93 -1.82 16.93
CA ASP A 387 -36.06 -2.91 16.43
C ASP A 387 -35.08 -3.31 17.54
N VAL A 388 -35.49 -4.27 18.36
CA VAL A 388 -34.70 -4.77 19.50
C VAL A 388 -33.74 -5.79 19.02
N PRO A 389 -32.43 -5.60 19.25
CA PRO A 389 -31.43 -6.61 18.84
C PRO A 389 -31.67 -7.93 19.57
N GLU A 390 -31.50 -9.05 18.85
CA GLU A 390 -31.75 -10.39 19.36
C GLU A 390 -30.88 -10.67 20.60
N TYR A 391 -31.56 -11.10 21.67
CA TYR A 391 -30.91 -11.37 22.95
C TYR A 391 -29.92 -12.55 22.85
N GLY A 392 -28.68 -12.35 23.27
CA GLY A 392 -27.64 -13.36 23.27
C GLY A 392 -26.83 -13.47 21.98
N LEU A 393 -27.27 -12.82 20.90
CA LEU A 393 -26.55 -12.79 19.62
C LEU A 393 -25.17 -12.10 19.76
N ASP A 394 -25.05 -11.11 20.62
CA ASP A 394 -23.78 -10.48 20.97
C ASP A 394 -22.74 -11.47 21.47
N LYS A 395 -23.14 -12.36 22.39
CA LYS A 395 -22.26 -13.38 22.96
C LYS A 395 -21.88 -14.47 21.95
N GLU A 396 -22.83 -14.82 21.08
CA GLU A 396 -22.56 -15.77 19.98
C GLU A 396 -21.54 -15.18 18.99
N MET A 397 -21.71 -13.90 18.63
CA MET A 397 -20.75 -13.18 17.78
C MET A 397 -19.39 -13.06 18.46
N GLU A 398 -19.32 -12.66 19.74
CA GLU A 398 -18.06 -12.56 20.49
C GLU A 398 -17.33 -13.89 20.53
N LYS A 399 -18.02 -14.98 20.81
CA LYS A 399 -17.43 -16.33 20.82
C LYS A 399 -16.89 -16.72 19.46
N LYS A 400 -17.65 -16.46 18.39
CA LYS A 400 -17.23 -16.80 17.03
C LYS A 400 -16.03 -15.97 16.57
N ILE A 401 -16.01 -14.68 16.93
CA ILE A 401 -14.85 -13.80 16.69
C ILE A 401 -13.61 -14.35 17.38
N GLU A 402 -13.71 -14.76 18.65
CA GLU A 402 -12.57 -15.32 19.38
C GLU A 402 -12.05 -16.61 18.74
N GLU A 403 -12.94 -17.53 18.34
CA GLU A 403 -12.56 -18.75 17.60
C GLU A 403 -11.81 -18.42 16.31
N LEU A 404 -12.29 -17.47 15.52
CA LEU A 404 -11.65 -17.03 14.27
C LEU A 404 -10.32 -16.32 14.51
N GLU A 405 -10.21 -15.51 15.56
CA GLU A 405 -8.95 -14.87 15.95
C GLU A 405 -7.88 -15.88 16.33
N GLN A 406 -8.25 -16.89 17.11
CA GLN A 406 -7.33 -17.96 17.50
C GLN A 406 -6.88 -18.77 16.28
N TRP A 407 -7.82 -19.12 15.40
CA TRP A 407 -7.54 -19.89 14.19
C TRP A 407 -6.66 -19.12 13.21
N THR A 408 -7.00 -17.86 12.91
CA THR A 408 -6.22 -17.02 11.98
C THR A 408 -4.81 -16.76 12.50
N LYS A 409 -4.67 -16.52 13.81
CA LYS A 409 -3.36 -16.35 14.45
C LYS A 409 -2.51 -17.63 14.34
N ALA A 410 -3.08 -18.79 14.65
CA ALA A 410 -2.36 -20.08 14.56
C ALA A 410 -1.99 -20.40 13.10
N THR A 411 -2.89 -20.16 12.16
CA THR A 411 -2.65 -20.38 10.72
C THR A 411 -1.54 -19.47 10.19
N LYS A 412 -1.54 -18.19 10.57
CA LYS A 412 -0.47 -17.26 10.21
C LYS A 412 0.89 -17.68 10.79
N GLN A 413 0.92 -18.13 12.05
CA GLN A 413 2.15 -18.64 12.67
C GLN A 413 2.67 -19.89 11.95
N GLN A 414 1.78 -20.80 11.57
CA GLN A 414 2.16 -21.99 10.79
C GLN A 414 2.70 -21.58 9.40
N ALA A 415 2.07 -20.60 8.73
CA ALA A 415 2.53 -20.11 7.44
C ALA A 415 3.93 -19.48 7.53
N LEU A 416 4.23 -18.79 8.61
CA LEU A 416 5.58 -18.25 8.88
C LEU A 416 6.60 -19.37 9.11
N HIS A 417 6.23 -20.41 9.86
CA HIS A 417 7.08 -21.57 10.10
C HIS A 417 7.36 -22.36 8.80
N ASN A 418 6.33 -22.58 7.98
CA ASN A 418 6.49 -23.19 6.66
C ASN A 418 7.45 -22.39 5.76
N GLY A 419 7.39 -21.05 5.85
CA GLY A 419 8.25 -20.14 5.07
C GLY A 419 9.71 -20.11 5.51
N ASP A 420 10.04 -20.64 6.67
CA ASP A 420 11.42 -20.81 7.14
C ASP A 420 12.06 -22.11 6.57
N ASP A 421 11.28 -22.96 5.91
CA ASP A 421 11.74 -24.15 5.22
C ASP A 421 11.94 -23.86 3.70
N PRO A 422 13.17 -23.92 3.18
CA PRO A 422 13.46 -23.65 1.77
C PRO A 422 12.76 -24.59 0.80
N GLU A 423 12.66 -25.88 1.14
CA GLU A 423 11.99 -26.90 0.32
C GLU A 423 10.48 -26.61 0.23
N PHE A 424 9.82 -26.40 1.39
CA PHE A 424 8.39 -26.08 1.44
C PHE A 424 8.08 -24.82 0.63
N ARG A 425 8.90 -23.79 0.80
CA ARG A 425 8.77 -22.52 0.11
C ARG A 425 8.98 -22.66 -1.41
N ALA A 426 9.93 -23.46 -1.84
CA ALA A 426 10.16 -23.74 -3.26
C ALA A 426 8.96 -24.49 -3.87
N ILE A 427 8.45 -25.53 -3.20
CA ILE A 427 7.30 -26.33 -3.66
C ILE A 427 6.06 -25.47 -3.83
N GLU A 428 5.69 -24.66 -2.82
CA GLU A 428 4.52 -23.77 -2.88
C GLU A 428 4.63 -22.77 -4.03
N CYS A 429 5.85 -22.29 -4.32
CA CYS A 429 6.13 -21.35 -5.39
C CYS A 429 6.35 -22.00 -6.76
N GLY A 430 6.16 -23.31 -6.87
CA GLY A 430 6.32 -24.07 -8.12
C GLY A 430 7.77 -24.15 -8.61
N ARG A 431 8.75 -23.99 -7.71
CA ARG A 431 10.19 -24.15 -8.03
C ARG A 431 10.66 -25.57 -7.73
N VAL A 432 11.59 -26.05 -8.54
CA VAL A 432 12.31 -27.29 -8.22
C VAL A 432 13.35 -26.95 -7.14
N TRP A 433 13.42 -27.78 -6.12
CA TRP A 433 14.38 -27.68 -5.03
C TRP A 433 15.24 -28.95 -4.96
N GLN A 434 16.50 -28.80 -4.60
CA GLN A 434 17.45 -29.89 -4.36
C GLN A 434 18.12 -29.66 -3.01
N GLU A 435 18.54 -30.73 -2.36
CA GLU A 435 19.26 -30.65 -1.09
C GLU A 435 20.51 -29.75 -1.22
N GLY A 436 20.58 -28.73 -0.36
CA GLY A 436 21.60 -27.70 -0.39
C GLY A 436 21.23 -26.42 -1.13
N ASP A 437 20.06 -26.36 -1.79
CA ASP A 437 19.51 -25.12 -2.32
C ASP A 437 19.06 -24.22 -1.16
N GLY A 438 19.23 -22.90 -1.35
CA GLY A 438 18.68 -21.88 -0.46
C GLY A 438 17.24 -21.47 -0.85
N PHE A 439 16.81 -20.30 -0.31
CA PHE A 439 15.50 -19.69 -0.60
C PHE A 439 15.32 -19.17 -2.01
#